data_56d67ab3c8897f443b1c1df003f56381
#
_entry.id   56d67ab3c8897f443b1c1df003f56381
#
_cell.length_a   1.000
_cell.length_b   1.000
_cell.length_c   1.000
_cell.angle_alpha   90.00
_cell.angle_beta   90.00
_cell.angle_gamma   90.00
#
_symmetry.space_group_name_H-M   'P 1'
#
loop_
_entity.id
_entity.type
_entity.pdbx_description
1 polymer ?
#
loop_
_entity_poly.entity_id
_entity_poly.type
_entity_poly.pdbx_seq_one_letter_code
_entity_poly.pdbx_strand_id
1 'polypeptide(L)'
;MIGSNPARIGIEFTEYHHPPSRGERPHQEIQSLQDRVVGLAENLHHKAGGPALYVSAIFGSHGRLSKETVGPIAKALADAVLSQDLPRSMRDESVEIVRDLLPPEIAHVRVHGSVDGDNRLWQAGAGGWVARIGPADIQREIARKQRTAAAARKRCDGLWLVIVHNIVRGAPCELSEQAKTAEYTHSFNRVFWLDPHSPQAIEFHTQG
;
A
#
# COMPACT_ATOMS: atom_id res chain seq x y z
N MET A 1 -17.05 19.41 46.09
CA MET A 1 -16.69 19.35 44.64
C MET A 1 -16.59 17.90 44.27
N ILE A 2 -17.59 17.37 43.57
CA ILE A 2 -17.55 16.01 43.05
C ILE A 2 -16.69 16.08 41.77
N GLY A 3 -15.46 15.58 41.84
CA GLY A 3 -14.58 15.50 40.68
C GLY A 3 -15.24 14.59 39.64
N SER A 4 -15.64 15.15 38.50
CA SER A 4 -16.09 14.34 37.35
C SER A 4 -14.94 13.46 36.89
N ASN A 5 -15.10 12.15 36.97
CA ASN A 5 -14.16 11.22 36.40
C ASN A 5 -13.99 11.58 34.89
N PRO A 6 -12.79 11.69 34.36
CA PRO A 6 -12.60 12.00 32.96
C PRO A 6 -13.30 10.92 32.12
N ALA A 7 -14.07 11.34 31.12
CA ALA A 7 -14.75 10.43 30.21
C ALA A 7 -13.75 9.48 29.54
N ARG A 8 -14.04 8.18 29.58
CA ARG A 8 -13.20 7.16 28.91
C ARG A 8 -13.58 7.08 27.46
N ILE A 9 -12.66 7.46 26.57
CA ILE A 9 -12.83 7.35 25.12
C ILE A 9 -12.16 6.06 24.65
N GLY A 10 -12.94 5.19 24.02
CA GLY A 10 -12.43 4.03 23.29
C GLY A 10 -12.09 4.43 21.87
N ILE A 11 -11.01 3.88 21.33
CA ILE A 11 -10.63 4.08 19.93
C ILE A 11 -10.63 2.72 19.23
N GLU A 12 -11.49 2.57 18.25
CA GLU A 12 -11.46 1.45 17.31
C GLU A 12 -10.63 1.85 16.11
N PHE A 13 -9.67 1.03 15.77
CA PHE A 13 -8.72 1.29 14.68
C PHE A 13 -8.94 0.32 13.53
N THR A 14 -8.80 0.80 12.29
CA THR A 14 -8.80 -0.05 11.10
C THR A 14 -7.94 0.52 9.99
N GLU A 15 -7.22 -0.36 9.31
CA GLU A 15 -6.58 -0.02 8.04
C GLU A 15 -7.62 -0.09 6.92
N TYR A 16 -7.61 0.92 6.05
CA TYR A 16 -8.37 0.89 4.83
C TYR A 16 -7.65 0.04 3.78
N HIS A 17 -8.37 -0.92 3.24
CA HIS A 17 -7.91 -1.70 2.10
C HIS A 17 -8.89 -1.50 0.95
N HIS A 18 -8.39 -1.04 -0.19
CA HIS A 18 -9.22 -0.92 -1.38
C HIS A 18 -9.78 -2.29 -1.75
N PRO A 19 -11.12 -2.45 -1.82
CA PRO A 19 -11.69 -3.72 -2.21
C PRO A 19 -11.36 -4.01 -3.68
N PRO A 20 -11.16 -5.26 -4.05
CA PRO A 20 -11.02 -5.63 -5.44
C PRO A 20 -12.30 -5.28 -6.21
N SER A 21 -12.16 -4.80 -7.43
CA SER A 21 -13.28 -4.66 -8.34
C SER A 21 -13.91 -6.04 -8.61
N ARG A 22 -15.17 -6.07 -8.99
CA ARG A 22 -15.89 -7.33 -9.22
C ARG A 22 -15.15 -8.20 -10.25
N GLY A 23 -14.66 -9.36 -9.84
CA GLY A 23 -13.87 -10.28 -10.66
C GLY A 23 -12.35 -10.07 -10.63
N GLU A 24 -11.86 -9.05 -9.92
CA GLU A 24 -10.44 -8.85 -9.67
C GLU A 24 -9.98 -9.62 -8.43
N ARG A 25 -8.70 -10.00 -8.43
CA ARG A 25 -8.08 -10.62 -7.26
C ARG A 25 -7.90 -9.59 -6.14
N PRO A 26 -7.94 -10.03 -4.87
CA PRO A 26 -7.62 -9.14 -3.74
C PRO A 26 -6.26 -8.47 -3.93
N HIS A 27 -6.19 -7.18 -3.70
CA HIS A 27 -4.94 -6.40 -3.81
C HIS A 27 -3.78 -7.02 -3.01
N GLN A 28 -4.07 -7.55 -1.83
CA GLN A 28 -3.08 -8.25 -1.00
C GLN A 28 -2.49 -9.49 -1.66
N GLU A 29 -3.28 -10.24 -2.43
CA GLU A 29 -2.79 -11.41 -3.17
C GLU A 29 -1.86 -10.97 -4.29
N ILE A 30 -2.25 -9.93 -5.04
CA ILE A 30 -1.44 -9.37 -6.12
C ILE A 30 -0.13 -8.82 -5.55
N GLN A 31 -0.19 -8.03 -4.49
CA GLN A 31 0.99 -7.48 -3.82
C GLN A 31 1.93 -8.58 -3.34
N SER A 32 1.40 -9.62 -2.72
CA SER A 32 2.20 -10.76 -2.27
C SER A 32 2.92 -11.48 -3.42
N LEU A 33 2.30 -11.57 -4.60
CA LEU A 33 2.94 -12.12 -5.79
C LEU A 33 4.03 -11.20 -6.33
N GLN A 34 3.79 -9.89 -6.36
CA GLN A 34 4.76 -8.88 -6.77
C GLN A 34 5.99 -8.89 -5.86
N ASP A 35 5.79 -8.92 -4.54
CA ASP A 35 6.88 -9.01 -3.56
C ASP A 35 7.70 -10.29 -3.73
N ARG A 36 7.04 -11.41 -4.06
CA ARG A 36 7.73 -12.68 -4.35
C ARG A 36 8.56 -12.61 -5.63
N VAL A 37 8.04 -11.96 -6.70
CA VAL A 37 8.80 -11.75 -7.93
C VAL A 37 10.07 -10.97 -7.63
N VAL A 38 9.94 -9.84 -6.95
CA VAL A 38 11.04 -8.94 -6.67
C VAL A 38 12.07 -9.59 -5.74
N GLY A 39 11.64 -10.25 -4.67
CA GLY A 39 12.55 -10.94 -3.74
C GLY A 39 13.27 -12.13 -4.40
N LEU A 40 12.60 -12.85 -5.31
CA LEU A 40 13.25 -13.93 -6.07
C LEU A 40 14.25 -13.36 -7.09
N ALA A 41 13.90 -12.26 -7.78
CA ALA A 41 14.79 -11.59 -8.71
C ALA A 41 16.07 -11.06 -8.03
N GLU A 42 15.93 -10.45 -6.84
CA GLU A 42 17.05 -10.02 -6.01
C GLU A 42 18.01 -11.19 -5.69
N ASN A 43 17.44 -12.32 -5.27
CA ASN A 43 18.24 -13.51 -4.96
C ASN A 43 18.96 -14.07 -6.21
N LEU A 44 18.30 -14.08 -7.37
CA LEU A 44 18.90 -14.53 -8.63
C LEU A 44 20.02 -13.60 -9.08
N HIS A 45 19.80 -12.28 -9.02
CA HIS A 45 20.78 -11.27 -9.33
C HIS A 45 22.03 -11.40 -8.44
N HIS A 46 21.84 -11.56 -7.14
CA HIS A 46 22.94 -11.72 -6.20
C HIS A 46 23.73 -13.02 -6.44
N LYS A 47 23.05 -14.15 -6.69
CA LYS A 47 23.69 -15.44 -7.00
C LYS A 47 24.51 -15.38 -8.30
N ALA A 48 24.13 -14.53 -9.23
CA ALA A 48 24.87 -14.28 -10.47
C ALA A 48 26.06 -13.31 -10.27
N GLY A 49 26.33 -12.87 -9.05
CA GLY A 49 27.46 -11.95 -8.74
C GLY A 49 27.13 -10.47 -9.01
N GLY A 50 25.85 -10.12 -9.17
CA GLY A 50 25.43 -8.73 -9.36
C GLY A 50 25.74 -7.87 -8.12
N PRO A 51 25.99 -6.56 -8.30
CA PRO A 51 26.28 -5.63 -7.20
C PRO A 51 25.08 -5.40 -6.29
N ALA A 52 25.30 -4.83 -5.10
CA ALA A 52 24.23 -4.37 -4.21
C ALA A 52 23.52 -3.15 -4.84
N LEU A 53 22.21 -3.24 -5.01
CA LEU A 53 21.39 -2.23 -5.70
C LEU A 53 20.08 -1.98 -4.95
N TYR A 54 19.55 -0.76 -5.10
CA TYR A 54 18.17 -0.44 -4.82
C TYR A 54 17.37 -0.54 -6.13
N VAL A 55 16.40 -1.44 -6.18
CA VAL A 55 15.57 -1.66 -7.36
C VAL A 55 14.11 -1.47 -7.02
N SER A 56 13.43 -0.60 -7.75
CA SER A 56 11.99 -0.40 -7.67
C SER A 56 11.35 -0.88 -8.96
N ALA A 57 10.53 -1.93 -8.90
CA ALA A 57 9.80 -2.48 -10.03
C ALA A 57 8.32 -2.14 -9.95
N ILE A 58 7.80 -1.41 -10.92
CA ILE A 58 6.39 -1.06 -11.06
C ILE A 58 5.72 -2.08 -11.97
N PHE A 59 4.71 -2.75 -11.44
CA PHE A 59 3.92 -3.72 -12.20
C PHE A 59 2.78 -3.03 -12.96
N GLY A 60 2.52 -3.50 -14.19
CA GLY A 60 1.43 -2.99 -15.02
C GLY A 60 0.06 -3.47 -14.53
N SER A 61 -1.00 -2.74 -14.89
CA SER A 61 -2.40 -3.07 -14.57
C SER A 61 -2.90 -4.36 -15.24
N HIS A 62 -2.19 -4.87 -16.22
CA HIS A 62 -2.59 -6.01 -17.02
C HIS A 62 -1.86 -7.30 -16.60
N GLY A 63 -1.28 -7.33 -15.42
CA GLY A 63 -0.44 -8.41 -14.96
C GLY A 63 -1.16 -9.75 -14.87
N ARG A 64 -0.76 -10.67 -15.72
CA ARG A 64 -1.08 -12.11 -15.58
C ARG A 64 -0.25 -12.75 -14.47
N LEU A 65 -0.05 -12.03 -13.37
CA LEU A 65 0.71 -12.53 -12.23
C LEU A 65 -0.02 -13.73 -11.62
N SER A 66 0.65 -14.87 -11.57
CA SER A 66 0.18 -16.08 -10.92
C SER A 66 1.34 -16.77 -10.23
N LYS A 67 1.06 -17.77 -9.41
CA LYS A 67 2.13 -18.54 -8.73
C LYS A 67 3.09 -19.17 -9.72
N GLU A 68 2.59 -19.59 -10.88
CA GLU A 68 3.33 -20.24 -11.96
C GLU A 68 4.24 -19.25 -12.70
N THR A 69 3.81 -18.00 -12.84
CA THR A 69 4.56 -16.97 -13.59
C THR A 69 5.61 -16.24 -12.74
N VAL A 70 5.58 -16.35 -11.41
CA VAL A 70 6.53 -15.69 -10.51
C VAL A 70 7.98 -16.00 -10.88
N GLY A 71 8.33 -17.27 -11.06
CA GLY A 71 9.70 -17.69 -11.38
C GLY A 71 10.23 -17.12 -12.69
N PRO A 72 9.53 -17.35 -13.82
CA PRO A 72 9.90 -16.76 -15.11
C PRO A 72 10.06 -15.23 -15.09
N ILE A 73 9.09 -14.51 -14.48
CA ILE A 73 9.15 -13.05 -14.40
C ILE A 73 10.33 -12.58 -13.55
N ALA A 74 10.58 -13.23 -12.41
CA ALA A 74 11.70 -12.91 -11.53
C ALA A 74 13.04 -13.11 -12.25
N LYS A 75 13.17 -14.21 -13.02
CA LYS A 75 14.38 -14.44 -13.81
C LYS A 75 14.56 -13.36 -14.87
N ALA A 76 13.52 -13.02 -15.63
CA ALA A 76 13.59 -11.98 -16.65
C ALA A 76 13.96 -10.61 -16.06
N LEU A 77 13.40 -10.26 -14.88
CA LEU A 77 13.76 -9.03 -14.17
C LEU A 77 15.23 -9.04 -13.73
N ALA A 78 15.73 -10.14 -13.16
CA ALA A 78 17.12 -10.25 -12.74
C ALA A 78 18.06 -10.15 -13.94
N ASP A 79 17.78 -10.84 -15.05
CA ASP A 79 18.55 -10.79 -16.28
C ASP A 79 18.57 -9.37 -16.89
N ALA A 80 17.42 -8.67 -16.88
CA ALA A 80 17.32 -7.29 -17.36
C ALA A 80 18.17 -6.33 -16.53
N VAL A 81 18.22 -6.48 -15.20
CA VAL A 81 19.09 -5.66 -14.34
C VAL A 81 20.55 -6.01 -14.54
N LEU A 82 20.90 -7.29 -14.66
CA LEU A 82 22.29 -7.75 -14.90
C LEU A 82 22.84 -7.29 -16.26
N SER A 83 21.97 -7.12 -17.26
CA SER A 83 22.40 -6.68 -18.61
C SER A 83 22.76 -5.21 -18.68
N GLN A 84 22.46 -4.43 -17.63
CA GLN A 84 22.80 -3.01 -17.60
C GLN A 84 24.24 -2.81 -17.17
N ASP A 85 24.95 -1.95 -17.88
CA ASP A 85 26.27 -1.45 -17.44
C ASP A 85 26.07 -0.37 -16.37
N LEU A 86 25.82 -0.84 -15.14
CA LEU A 86 25.52 0.04 -14.01
C LEU A 86 26.84 0.52 -13.39
N PRO A 87 27.05 1.86 -13.30
CA PRO A 87 28.23 2.40 -12.65
C PRO A 87 28.29 1.95 -11.18
N ARG A 88 29.43 1.45 -10.75
CA ARG A 88 29.66 0.94 -9.38
C ARG A 88 29.49 1.99 -8.26
N SER A 89 29.37 3.26 -8.61
CA SER A 89 29.26 4.40 -7.67
C SER A 89 28.11 5.34 -8.04
N MET A 90 26.91 4.82 -8.17
CA MET A 90 25.71 5.64 -8.43
C MET A 90 25.15 6.20 -7.12
N ARG A 91 25.81 7.18 -6.51
CA ARG A 91 25.28 7.80 -5.28
C ARG A 91 24.03 8.65 -5.54
N ASP A 92 23.93 9.28 -6.70
CA ASP A 92 22.89 10.29 -6.99
C ASP A 92 22.17 10.08 -8.34
N GLU A 93 22.53 9.04 -9.09
CA GLU A 93 21.95 8.75 -10.39
C GLU A 93 21.04 7.52 -10.34
N SER A 94 19.90 7.59 -10.98
CA SER A 94 19.03 6.45 -11.22
C SER A 94 19.05 6.07 -12.69
N VAL A 95 19.07 4.77 -12.98
CA VAL A 95 18.92 4.24 -14.34
C VAL A 95 17.52 3.63 -14.48
N GLU A 96 16.85 3.97 -15.56
CA GLU A 96 15.62 3.31 -15.96
C GLU A 96 15.94 2.20 -16.94
N ILE A 97 15.41 1.00 -16.66
CA ILE A 97 15.59 -0.14 -17.57
C ILE A 97 14.64 0.01 -18.76
N VAL A 98 15.21 -0.13 -19.96
CA VAL A 98 14.44 -0.05 -21.20
C VAL A 98 13.30 -1.07 -21.22
N ARG A 99 12.10 -0.59 -21.57
CA ARG A 99 10.87 -1.39 -21.52
C ARG A 99 10.96 -2.71 -22.29
N ASP A 100 11.67 -2.73 -23.40
CA ASP A 100 11.80 -3.92 -24.27
C ASP A 100 12.60 -5.06 -23.62
N LEU A 101 13.37 -4.77 -22.58
CA LEU A 101 14.09 -5.76 -21.79
C LEU A 101 13.25 -6.35 -20.64
N LEU A 102 12.09 -5.74 -20.37
CA LEU A 102 11.24 -6.13 -19.23
C LEU A 102 10.14 -7.11 -19.66
N PRO A 103 9.76 -8.06 -18.79
CA PRO A 103 8.59 -8.88 -19.03
C PRO A 103 7.31 -8.02 -19.07
N PRO A 104 6.26 -8.47 -19.80
CA PRO A 104 5.04 -7.67 -20.03
C PRO A 104 4.31 -7.27 -18.74
N GLU A 105 4.50 -8.00 -17.66
CA GLU A 105 3.91 -7.73 -16.35
C GLU A 105 4.56 -6.56 -15.62
N ILE A 106 5.79 -6.19 -15.96
CA ILE A 106 6.53 -5.10 -15.34
C ILE A 106 6.51 -3.89 -16.27
N ALA A 107 5.87 -2.82 -15.84
CA ALA A 107 5.73 -1.59 -16.62
C ALA A 107 6.99 -0.74 -16.62
N HIS A 108 7.72 -0.71 -15.49
CA HIS A 108 8.85 0.17 -15.29
C HIS A 108 9.78 -0.37 -14.20
N VAL A 109 11.08 -0.20 -14.39
CA VAL A 109 12.09 -0.54 -13.38
C VAL A 109 13.07 0.60 -13.25
N ARG A 110 13.27 1.06 -12.02
CA ARG A 110 14.28 2.05 -11.67
C ARG A 110 15.34 1.42 -10.76
N VAL A 111 16.59 1.66 -11.08
CA VAL A 111 17.74 1.12 -10.38
C VAL A 111 18.59 2.26 -9.84
N HIS A 112 18.98 2.18 -8.58
CA HIS A 112 19.94 3.07 -7.94
C HIS A 112 21.11 2.26 -7.37
N GLY A 113 22.29 2.81 -7.36
CA GLY A 113 23.42 2.23 -6.64
C GLY A 113 23.22 2.26 -5.13
N SER A 114 23.77 1.28 -4.42
CA SER A 114 23.78 1.29 -2.96
C SER A 114 24.81 2.30 -2.44
N VAL A 115 24.38 3.17 -1.51
CA VAL A 115 25.24 4.18 -0.89
C VAL A 115 26.28 3.54 0.03
N ASP A 116 25.92 2.44 0.69
CA ASP A 116 26.73 1.80 1.74
C ASP A 116 27.43 0.51 1.29
N GLY A 117 27.41 0.23 -0.01
CA GLY A 117 28.12 -0.92 -0.61
C GLY A 117 27.52 -2.30 -0.34
N ASP A 118 26.92 -2.52 0.82
CA ASP A 118 26.36 -3.81 1.26
C ASP A 118 24.83 -3.84 1.35
N ASN A 119 24.19 -2.67 1.43
CA ASN A 119 22.74 -2.58 1.54
C ASN A 119 22.09 -2.74 0.16
N ARG A 120 21.22 -3.71 0.05
CA ARG A 120 20.38 -3.96 -1.12
C ARG A 120 18.92 -3.91 -0.71
N LEU A 121 18.11 -3.37 -1.58
CA LEU A 121 16.67 -3.35 -1.38
C LEU A 121 15.98 -3.42 -2.74
N TRP A 122 15.32 -4.54 -2.97
CA TRP A 122 14.45 -4.67 -4.11
C TRP A 122 13.00 -4.63 -3.63
N GLN A 123 12.20 -3.77 -4.24
CA GLN A 123 10.81 -3.58 -3.83
C GLN A 123 9.87 -3.50 -5.02
N ALA A 124 8.66 -4.04 -4.85
CA ALA A 124 7.57 -3.77 -5.74
C ALA A 124 7.05 -2.36 -5.47
N GLY A 125 7.19 -1.48 -6.47
CA GLY A 125 6.64 -0.13 -6.42
C GLY A 125 5.14 -0.14 -6.65
N ALA A 126 4.41 0.73 -5.97
CA ALA A 126 3.02 1.00 -6.32
C ALA A 126 2.99 1.64 -7.71
N GLY A 127 2.42 0.96 -8.70
CA GLY A 127 2.18 1.53 -10.01
C GLY A 127 1.33 2.79 -9.89
N GLY A 128 1.62 3.82 -10.68
CA GLY A 128 1.12 5.18 -10.57
C GLY A 128 -0.40 5.39 -10.69
N TRP A 129 -1.21 4.41 -10.33
CA TRP A 129 -2.66 4.55 -10.22
C TRP A 129 -3.04 4.81 -8.76
N VAL A 130 -3.57 6.01 -8.53
CA VAL A 130 -4.11 6.40 -7.23
C VAL A 130 -5.60 6.07 -7.22
N ALA A 131 -6.00 5.10 -6.42
CA ALA A 131 -7.40 4.76 -6.26
C ALA A 131 -8.16 5.91 -5.60
N ARG A 132 -9.29 6.32 -6.19
CA ARG A 132 -10.18 7.30 -5.56
C ARG A 132 -11.16 6.59 -4.66
N ILE A 133 -11.16 6.98 -3.39
CA ILE A 133 -12.09 6.48 -2.37
C ILE A 133 -13.35 7.34 -2.39
N GLY A 134 -14.47 6.71 -2.69
CA GLY A 134 -15.79 7.37 -2.68
C GLY A 134 -16.53 7.22 -1.34
N PRO A 135 -17.68 7.92 -1.19
CA PRO A 135 -18.52 7.82 0.03
C PRO A 135 -18.96 6.39 0.35
N ALA A 136 -19.29 5.59 -0.67
CA ALA A 136 -19.72 4.20 -0.49
C ALA A 136 -18.62 3.31 0.10
N ASP A 137 -17.36 3.59 -0.20
CA ASP A 137 -16.21 2.85 0.34
C ASP A 137 -16.05 3.11 1.83
N ILE A 138 -16.12 4.39 2.23
CA ILE A 138 -16.05 4.79 3.64
C ILE A 138 -17.23 4.23 4.41
N GLN A 139 -18.46 4.35 3.89
CA GLN A 139 -19.64 3.80 4.55
C GLN A 139 -19.54 2.28 4.75
N ARG A 140 -18.96 1.55 3.80
CA ARG A 140 -18.74 0.10 3.91
C ARG A 140 -17.77 -0.24 5.05
N GLU A 141 -16.67 0.50 5.18
CA GLU A 141 -15.70 0.30 6.26
C GLU A 141 -16.31 0.61 7.64
N ILE A 142 -17.05 1.71 7.74
CA ILE A 142 -17.80 2.07 8.95
C ILE A 142 -18.77 0.94 9.33
N ALA A 143 -19.58 0.46 8.40
CA ALA A 143 -20.56 -0.60 8.65
C ALA A 143 -19.89 -1.92 9.05
N ARG A 144 -18.73 -2.25 8.48
CA ARG A 144 -17.94 -3.42 8.85
C ARG A 144 -17.49 -3.36 10.31
N LYS A 145 -16.94 -2.22 10.73
CA LYS A 145 -16.45 -2.01 12.09
C LYS A 145 -17.58 -1.87 13.12
N GLN A 146 -18.69 -1.30 12.74
CA GLN A 146 -19.84 -1.13 13.60
C GLN A 146 -20.39 -2.49 14.12
N ARG A 147 -20.29 -3.56 13.32
CA ARG A 147 -20.69 -4.90 13.73
C ARG A 147 -19.88 -5.46 14.89
N THR A 148 -18.61 -5.08 15.00
CA THR A 148 -17.68 -5.56 16.05
C THR A 148 -17.57 -4.61 17.23
N ALA A 149 -18.01 -3.36 17.08
CA ALA A 149 -17.84 -2.30 18.07
C ALA A 149 -18.72 -2.42 19.33
N ALA A 150 -19.77 -3.27 19.29
CA ALA A 150 -20.72 -3.38 20.39
C ALA A 150 -20.09 -3.81 21.73
N ALA A 151 -19.06 -4.66 21.69
CA ALA A 151 -18.34 -5.09 22.90
C ALA A 151 -17.43 -3.99 23.47
N ALA A 152 -16.78 -3.21 22.60
CA ALA A 152 -15.93 -2.09 23.01
C ALA A 152 -16.76 -0.96 23.64
N ARG A 153 -17.95 -0.68 23.10
CA ARG A 153 -18.86 0.35 23.57
C ARG A 153 -19.29 0.16 25.04
N LYS A 154 -19.39 -1.07 25.54
CA LYS A 154 -19.73 -1.35 26.94
C LYS A 154 -18.64 -0.94 27.93
N ARG A 155 -17.44 -0.60 27.47
CA ARG A 155 -16.26 -0.33 28.31
C ARG A 155 -15.84 1.13 28.32
N CYS A 156 -16.51 2.00 27.54
CA CYS A 156 -16.16 3.41 27.40
C CYS A 156 -17.41 4.29 27.31
N ASP A 157 -17.24 5.55 27.62
CA ASP A 157 -18.30 6.57 27.59
C ASP A 157 -18.50 7.12 26.18
N GLY A 158 -17.47 7.06 25.35
CA GLY A 158 -17.49 7.39 23.94
C GLY A 158 -16.60 6.45 23.15
N LEU A 159 -17.00 6.14 21.90
CA LEU A 159 -16.25 5.28 20.98
C LEU A 159 -15.99 6.01 19.66
N TRP A 160 -14.72 6.14 19.30
CA TRP A 160 -14.28 6.73 18.05
C TRP A 160 -13.79 5.64 17.10
N LEU A 161 -14.01 5.84 15.81
CA LEU A 161 -13.42 5.02 14.75
C LEU A 161 -12.34 5.82 14.04
N VAL A 162 -11.14 5.24 13.93
CA VAL A 162 -10.04 5.79 13.13
C VAL A 162 -9.76 4.84 11.97
N ILE A 163 -9.99 5.32 10.76
CA ILE A 163 -9.70 4.62 9.51
C ILE A 163 -8.37 5.16 9.01
N VAL A 164 -7.35 4.32 8.91
CA VAL A 164 -6.00 4.72 8.48
C VAL A 164 -5.73 4.25 7.08
N HIS A 165 -5.24 5.14 6.26
CA HIS A 165 -4.68 4.81 4.97
C HIS A 165 -3.23 4.31 5.15
N ASN A 166 -2.97 3.06 4.76
CA ASN A 166 -1.63 2.49 4.84
C ASN A 166 -0.96 2.50 3.47
N ILE A 167 -0.08 3.48 3.25
CA ILE A 167 0.67 3.63 2.00
C ILE A 167 1.76 2.56 1.85
N VAL A 168 2.28 2.05 2.96
CA VAL A 168 3.40 1.08 2.95
C VAL A 168 2.97 -0.29 2.45
N ARG A 169 1.71 -0.66 2.66
CA ARG A 169 1.16 -1.99 2.33
C ARG A 169 -0.01 -1.98 1.34
N GLY A 170 -0.39 -0.80 0.84
CA GLY A 170 -1.54 -0.65 -0.05
C GLY A 170 -1.21 0.18 -1.28
N ALA A 171 -2.04 0.06 -2.32
CA ALA A 171 -1.98 0.99 -3.44
C ALA A 171 -2.26 2.42 -2.92
N PRO A 172 -1.54 3.44 -3.42
CA PRO A 172 -1.84 4.81 -3.05
C PRO A 172 -3.30 5.11 -3.36
N CYS A 173 -3.99 5.72 -2.41
CA CYS A 173 -5.38 6.10 -2.59
C CYS A 173 -5.63 7.50 -2.04
N GLU A 174 -6.59 8.19 -2.62
CA GLU A 174 -6.97 9.54 -2.26
C GLU A 174 -8.48 9.60 -1.98
N LEU A 175 -8.85 10.26 -0.88
CA LEU A 175 -10.25 10.58 -0.62
C LEU A 175 -10.76 11.57 -1.68
N SER A 176 -11.85 11.21 -2.35
CA SER A 176 -12.56 12.16 -3.20
C SER A 176 -13.15 13.30 -2.35
N GLU A 177 -13.31 14.47 -2.93
CA GLU A 177 -13.99 15.59 -2.24
C GLU A 177 -15.40 15.22 -1.79
N GLN A 178 -16.09 14.39 -2.58
CA GLN A 178 -17.39 13.85 -2.20
C GLN A 178 -17.32 12.99 -0.93
N ALA A 179 -16.25 12.19 -0.76
CA ALA A 179 -16.07 11.39 0.46
C ALA A 179 -15.74 12.26 1.69
N LYS A 180 -15.03 13.37 1.51
CA LYS A 180 -14.70 14.29 2.60
C LYS A 180 -15.91 15.04 3.14
N THR A 181 -16.89 15.36 2.26
CA THR A 181 -18.05 16.20 2.57
C THR A 181 -19.34 15.43 2.76
N ALA A 182 -19.36 14.12 2.50
CA ALA A 182 -20.52 13.27 2.68
C ALA A 182 -20.89 13.11 4.17
N GLU A 183 -22.17 12.88 4.41
CA GLU A 183 -22.67 12.46 5.70
C GLU A 183 -22.76 10.95 5.78
N TYR A 184 -22.33 10.38 6.92
CA TYR A 184 -22.25 8.94 7.13
C TYR A 184 -23.17 8.47 8.24
N THR A 185 -23.82 7.33 8.04
CA THR A 185 -24.65 6.69 9.06
C THR A 185 -23.79 5.75 9.91
N HIS A 186 -23.68 6.06 11.20
CA HIS A 186 -22.93 5.24 12.14
C HIS A 186 -23.36 5.42 13.59
N SER A 187 -22.90 4.50 14.43
CA SER A 187 -23.13 4.55 15.87
C SER A 187 -21.89 5.00 16.66
N PHE A 188 -20.76 5.28 16.03
CA PHE A 188 -19.61 5.88 16.69
C PHE A 188 -19.89 7.32 17.08
N ASN A 189 -19.23 7.81 18.15
CA ASN A 189 -19.32 9.23 18.53
C ASN A 189 -18.62 10.14 17.53
N ARG A 190 -17.50 9.65 16.97
CA ARG A 190 -16.74 10.34 15.92
C ARG A 190 -16.07 9.33 15.00
N VAL A 191 -15.89 9.69 13.72
CA VAL A 191 -15.18 8.89 12.73
C VAL A 191 -14.13 9.76 12.06
N PHE A 192 -12.90 9.23 11.99
CA PHE A 192 -11.77 9.95 11.42
C PHE A 192 -11.13 9.14 10.29
N TRP A 193 -10.67 9.86 9.29
CA TRP A 193 -9.68 9.37 8.32
C TRP A 193 -8.32 9.92 8.69
N LEU A 194 -7.32 9.05 8.75
CA LEU A 194 -5.94 9.41 9.01
C LEU A 194 -5.06 8.94 7.85
N ASP A 195 -4.43 9.90 7.17
CA ASP A 195 -3.31 9.66 6.28
C ASP A 195 -2.01 9.90 7.07
N PRO A 196 -1.14 8.90 7.24
CA PRO A 196 0.10 9.05 8.00
C PRO A 196 1.06 10.10 7.42
N HIS A 197 0.90 10.48 6.15
CA HIS A 197 1.70 11.51 5.50
C HIS A 197 1.05 12.91 5.56
N SER A 198 -0.17 13.01 6.09
CA SER A 198 -0.85 14.28 6.33
C SER A 198 -0.79 14.65 7.82
N PRO A 199 -0.45 15.90 8.16
CA PRO A 199 -0.47 16.36 9.54
C PRO A 199 -1.89 16.48 10.13
N GLN A 200 -2.92 16.31 9.31
CA GLN A 200 -4.31 16.52 9.72
C GLN A 200 -5.16 15.27 9.48
N ALA A 201 -5.89 14.88 10.53
CA ALA A 201 -6.98 13.92 10.40
C ALA A 201 -8.23 14.63 9.85
N ILE A 202 -8.96 13.94 8.98
CA ILE A 202 -10.26 14.40 8.47
C ILE A 202 -11.34 13.77 9.33
N GLU A 203 -12.19 14.57 9.95
CA GLU A 203 -13.38 14.08 10.66
C GLU A 203 -14.56 14.01 9.69
N PHE A 204 -15.24 12.87 9.66
CA PHE A 204 -16.44 12.69 8.85
C PHE A 204 -17.69 13.15 9.57
N HIS A 205 -18.62 13.76 8.82
CA HIS A 205 -19.90 14.21 9.35
C HIS A 205 -20.87 13.04 9.54
N THR A 206 -21.68 13.14 10.58
CA THR A 206 -22.72 12.14 10.90
C THR A 206 -24.07 12.67 10.43
N GLN A 207 -24.87 11.81 9.81
CA GLN A 207 -26.32 12.08 9.66
C GLN A 207 -26.95 12.11 11.06
N GLY A 208 -27.52 13.25 11.41
CA GLY A 208 -28.23 13.45 12.65
C GLY A 208 -29.56 12.68 12.74
#